data_ca3a3843131160b759019c9faa451527
#
_entry.id   ca3a3843131160b759019c9faa451527
#
_cell.length_a   1.000
_cell.length_b   1.000
_cell.length_c   1.000
_cell.angle_alpha   90.00
_cell.angle_beta   90.00
_cell.angle_gamma   90.00
#
_symmetry.space_group_name_H-M   'P 1'
#
loop_
_entity.id
_entity.type
_entity.pdbx_description
1 polymer ?
#
loop_
_entity_poly.entity_id
_entity_poly.type
_entity_poly.pdbx_seq_one_letter_code
_entity_poly.pdbx_strand_id
1 'polypeptide(L)'
;MSGNVASRFTDFRTSDGEKAWRHRDNEFEPATLTRAQLLQQWESAWAVMFREITALADDALSETVTIRGQAFRIDEALLRSLAHSAYHVGQIVYIAKAIRAADWQCLSIPKGMSEEYDRTASRENAAAHAAWLASRNQGSRGV
;
A
#
# COMPACT_ATOMS: atom_id res chain seq x y z
N MET A 1 -6.02 -8.05 -2.20
CA MET A 1 -5.88 -6.60 -1.93
C MET A 1 -6.19 -5.75 -3.16
N SER A 2 -5.63 -6.02 -4.33
CA SER A 2 -5.87 -5.24 -5.56
C SER A 2 -7.35 -5.08 -5.90
N GLY A 3 -8.14 -6.15 -5.86
CA GLY A 3 -9.59 -6.08 -6.11
C GLY A 3 -10.33 -5.19 -5.11
N ASN A 4 -9.91 -5.19 -3.83
CA ASN A 4 -10.46 -4.28 -2.83
C ASN A 4 -10.18 -2.82 -3.16
N VAL A 5 -8.93 -2.48 -3.47
CA VAL A 5 -8.52 -1.12 -3.81
C VAL A 5 -9.22 -0.65 -5.09
N ALA A 6 -9.21 -1.45 -6.16
CA ALA A 6 -9.88 -1.10 -7.41
C ALA A 6 -11.39 -0.90 -7.20
N SER A 7 -12.07 -1.81 -6.50
CA SER A 7 -13.50 -1.67 -6.22
C SER A 7 -13.80 -0.42 -5.41
N ARG A 8 -13.01 -0.17 -4.36
CA ARG A 8 -13.21 0.95 -3.44
C ARG A 8 -13.09 2.31 -4.11
N PHE A 9 -12.09 2.45 -4.98
CA PHE A 9 -11.73 3.76 -5.53
C PHE A 9 -12.18 3.99 -6.98
N THR A 10 -12.73 3.01 -7.69
CA THR A 10 -13.39 3.27 -8.98
C THR A 10 -14.63 4.11 -8.73
N ASP A 11 -14.75 5.26 -9.40
CA ASP A 11 -15.85 6.22 -9.23
C ASP A 11 -16.13 6.50 -7.73
N PHE A 12 -15.07 6.82 -6.99
CA PHE A 12 -15.03 6.87 -5.52
C PHE A 12 -16.13 7.72 -4.89
N ARG A 13 -16.40 8.89 -5.50
CA ARG A 13 -17.40 9.84 -4.97
C ARG A 13 -18.82 9.61 -5.50
N THR A 14 -18.98 8.87 -6.56
CA THR A 14 -20.25 8.79 -7.30
C THR A 14 -20.92 7.43 -7.27
N SER A 15 -20.23 6.41 -6.78
CA SER A 15 -20.78 5.06 -6.70
C SER A 15 -20.35 4.34 -5.42
N ASP A 16 -21.09 3.28 -5.05
CA ASP A 16 -20.73 2.48 -3.88
C ASP A 16 -19.32 1.88 -4.01
N GLY A 17 -18.54 1.92 -2.94
CA GLY A 17 -17.19 1.35 -2.88
C GLY A 17 -17.13 -0.17 -2.94
N GLU A 18 -18.27 -0.88 -2.95
CA GLU A 18 -18.32 -2.30 -3.27
C GLU A 18 -19.00 -2.48 -4.62
N LYS A 19 -18.21 -2.74 -5.65
CA LYS A 19 -18.69 -2.83 -7.03
C LYS A 19 -19.26 -4.22 -7.32
N ALA A 20 -20.35 -4.29 -8.10
CA ALA A 20 -21.01 -5.54 -8.46
C ALA A 20 -20.09 -6.50 -9.25
N TRP A 21 -19.10 -5.99 -9.98
CA TRP A 21 -18.12 -6.80 -10.71
C TRP A 21 -17.05 -7.43 -9.81
N ARG A 22 -16.96 -7.03 -8.54
CA ARG A 22 -15.99 -7.59 -7.60
C ARG A 22 -16.50 -8.91 -7.02
N HIS A 23 -15.83 -9.97 -7.32
CA HIS A 23 -16.10 -11.29 -6.73
C HIS A 23 -15.12 -11.54 -5.58
N ARG A 24 -15.44 -10.97 -4.39
CA ARG A 24 -14.56 -10.98 -3.21
C ARG A 24 -14.06 -12.38 -2.85
N ASP A 25 -14.93 -13.39 -2.88
CA ASP A 25 -14.57 -14.72 -2.42
C ASP A 25 -13.53 -15.38 -3.35
N ASN A 26 -13.55 -15.04 -4.64
CA ASN A 26 -12.54 -15.50 -5.60
C ASN A 26 -11.13 -14.95 -5.28
N GLU A 27 -11.02 -13.86 -4.49
CA GLU A 27 -9.73 -13.30 -4.08
C GLU A 27 -9.01 -14.17 -3.03
N PHE A 28 -9.71 -15.14 -2.41
CA PHE A 28 -9.16 -16.10 -1.45
C PHE A 28 -8.83 -17.44 -2.07
N GLU A 29 -9.25 -17.68 -3.30
CA GLU A 29 -8.93 -18.91 -4.02
C GLU A 29 -7.51 -18.86 -4.61
N PRO A 30 -6.82 -20.01 -4.67
CA PRO A 30 -5.53 -20.07 -5.33
C PRO A 30 -5.63 -19.65 -6.80
N ALA A 31 -4.90 -18.61 -7.16
CA ALA A 31 -4.87 -18.11 -8.54
C ALA A 31 -3.53 -18.44 -9.19
N THR A 32 -3.57 -18.99 -10.41
CA THR A 32 -2.38 -19.22 -11.22
C THR A 32 -2.03 -17.96 -11.99
N LEU A 33 -1.35 -17.01 -11.30
CA LEU A 33 -0.90 -15.76 -11.91
C LEU A 33 0.61 -15.79 -12.09
N THR A 34 1.07 -15.32 -13.23
CA THR A 34 2.48 -15.00 -13.39
C THR A 34 2.84 -13.76 -12.55
N ARG A 35 4.12 -13.60 -12.22
CA ARG A 35 4.60 -12.41 -11.52
C ARG A 35 4.22 -11.11 -12.25
N ALA A 36 4.31 -11.11 -13.59
CA ALA A 36 3.95 -9.94 -14.39
C ALA A 36 2.46 -9.58 -14.26
N GLN A 37 1.57 -10.57 -14.33
CA GLN A 37 0.13 -10.37 -14.14
C GLN A 37 -0.21 -9.88 -12.74
N LEU A 38 0.45 -10.43 -11.71
CA LEU A 38 0.25 -9.98 -10.34
C LEU A 38 0.67 -8.51 -10.15
N LEU A 39 1.82 -8.13 -10.66
CA LEU A 39 2.30 -6.74 -10.60
C LEU A 39 1.40 -5.80 -11.39
N GLN A 40 0.96 -6.20 -12.58
CA GLN A 40 0.02 -5.40 -13.38
C GLN A 40 -1.30 -5.16 -12.62
N GLN A 41 -1.87 -6.19 -12.01
CA GLN A 41 -3.09 -6.02 -11.19
C GLN A 41 -2.85 -5.09 -10.00
N TRP A 42 -1.72 -5.20 -9.35
CA TRP A 42 -1.32 -4.33 -8.25
C TRP A 42 -1.22 -2.88 -8.69
N GLU A 43 -0.41 -2.61 -9.69
CA GLU A 43 -0.17 -1.26 -10.21
C GLU A 43 -1.45 -0.59 -10.74
N SER A 44 -2.28 -1.34 -11.46
CA SER A 44 -3.55 -0.83 -11.97
C SER A 44 -4.51 -0.43 -10.85
N ALA A 45 -4.61 -1.22 -9.79
CA ALA A 45 -5.47 -0.92 -8.65
C ALA A 45 -5.00 0.34 -7.90
N TRP A 46 -3.69 0.46 -7.66
CA TRP A 46 -3.12 1.62 -7.00
C TRP A 46 -3.20 2.87 -7.86
N ALA A 47 -3.06 2.77 -9.18
CA ALA A 47 -3.24 3.89 -10.09
C ALA A 47 -4.66 4.48 -10.00
N VAL A 48 -5.69 3.62 -9.90
CA VAL A 48 -7.07 4.07 -9.65
C VAL A 48 -7.17 4.85 -8.35
N MET A 49 -6.67 4.29 -7.25
CA MET A 49 -6.70 4.94 -5.95
C MET A 49 -5.99 6.29 -5.95
N PHE A 50 -4.78 6.35 -6.47
CA PHE A 50 -4.01 7.59 -6.48
C PHE A 50 -4.66 8.67 -7.35
N ARG A 51 -5.22 8.31 -8.50
CA ARG A 51 -5.96 9.26 -9.34
C ARG A 51 -7.13 9.89 -8.55
N GLU A 52 -7.92 9.09 -7.86
CA GLU A 52 -9.07 9.59 -7.11
C GLU A 52 -8.66 10.44 -5.91
N ILE A 53 -7.63 10.02 -5.17
CA ILE A 53 -7.17 10.77 -4.00
C ILE A 53 -6.52 12.10 -4.40
N THR A 54 -5.70 12.11 -5.45
CA THR A 54 -5.03 13.34 -5.89
C THR A 54 -5.98 14.36 -6.51
N ALA A 55 -7.19 13.94 -6.91
CA ALA A 55 -8.24 14.82 -7.39
C ALA A 55 -9.11 15.41 -6.27
N LEU A 56 -8.92 15.00 -5.01
CA LEU A 56 -9.66 15.54 -3.88
C LEU A 56 -9.10 16.91 -3.48
N ALA A 57 -9.99 17.86 -3.27
CA ALA A 57 -9.66 19.09 -2.55
C ALA A 57 -9.78 18.83 -1.04
N ASP A 58 -9.09 19.62 -0.21
CA ASP A 58 -9.07 19.44 1.24
C ASP A 58 -10.45 19.54 1.88
N ASP A 59 -11.30 20.43 1.38
CA ASP A 59 -12.67 20.61 1.86
C ASP A 59 -13.58 19.42 1.52
N ALA A 60 -13.27 18.66 0.46
CA ALA A 60 -14.00 17.45 0.11
C ALA A 60 -13.84 16.31 1.14
N LEU A 61 -12.85 16.36 2.02
CA LEU A 61 -12.61 15.31 3.02
C LEU A 61 -13.79 15.10 3.99
N SER A 62 -14.63 16.12 4.16
CA SER A 62 -15.85 16.05 4.99
C SER A 62 -17.08 15.52 4.23
N GLU A 63 -17.00 15.40 2.90
CA GLU A 63 -18.09 14.84 2.09
C GLU A 63 -18.32 13.36 2.38
N THR A 64 -19.43 12.84 1.91
CA THR A 64 -19.84 11.45 2.17
C THR A 64 -19.69 10.59 0.93
N VAL A 65 -19.14 9.40 1.12
CA VAL A 65 -19.10 8.30 0.15
C VAL A 65 -19.83 7.09 0.71
N THR A 66 -20.26 6.19 -0.13
CA THR A 66 -20.98 4.98 0.26
C THR A 66 -20.09 3.75 0.11
N ILE A 67 -20.10 2.87 1.12
CA ILE A 67 -19.40 1.59 1.12
C ILE A 67 -20.35 0.52 1.63
N ARG A 68 -20.75 -0.40 0.78
CA ARG A 68 -21.73 -1.46 1.10
C ARG A 68 -23.04 -0.88 1.64
N GLY A 69 -23.53 0.15 1.01
CA GLY A 69 -24.77 0.84 1.42
C GLY A 69 -24.64 1.69 2.68
N GLN A 70 -23.46 1.79 3.28
CA GLN A 70 -23.24 2.61 4.47
C GLN A 70 -22.49 3.89 4.12
N ALA A 71 -22.92 4.99 4.68
CA ALA A 71 -22.30 6.29 4.51
C ALA A 71 -21.03 6.42 5.39
N PHE A 72 -19.96 6.94 4.81
CA PHE A 72 -18.71 7.28 5.47
C PHE A 72 -18.27 8.66 5.02
N ARG A 73 -17.68 9.42 5.90
CA ARG A 73 -16.91 10.59 5.44
C ARG A 73 -15.72 10.12 4.61
N ILE A 74 -15.27 10.96 3.68
CA ILE A 74 -14.11 10.62 2.82
C ILE A 74 -12.87 10.36 3.67
N ASP A 75 -12.57 11.20 4.67
CA ASP A 75 -11.43 11.00 5.56
C ASP A 75 -11.51 9.65 6.31
N GLU A 76 -12.68 9.26 6.81
CA GLU A 76 -12.89 7.96 7.46
C GLU A 76 -12.69 6.79 6.48
N ALA A 77 -13.19 6.90 5.25
CA ALA A 77 -13.02 5.89 4.22
C ALA A 77 -11.54 5.73 3.81
N LEU A 78 -10.79 6.83 3.74
CA LEU A 78 -9.35 6.83 3.47
C LEU A 78 -8.56 6.20 4.62
N LEU A 79 -8.84 6.59 5.87
CA LEU A 79 -8.20 6.00 7.06
C LEU A 79 -8.47 4.50 7.17
N ARG A 80 -9.70 4.06 6.90
CA ARG A 80 -10.05 2.64 6.84
C ARG A 80 -9.26 1.90 5.77
N SER A 81 -9.10 2.49 4.58
CA SER A 81 -8.34 1.91 3.47
C SER A 81 -6.85 1.85 3.80
N LEU A 82 -6.31 2.89 4.45
CA LEU A 82 -4.93 2.92 4.94
C LEU A 82 -4.67 1.80 5.95
N ALA A 83 -5.52 1.67 6.97
CA ALA A 83 -5.39 0.62 7.99
C ALA A 83 -5.46 -0.79 7.38
N HIS A 84 -6.39 -1.01 6.44
CA HIS A 84 -6.52 -2.28 5.72
C HIS A 84 -5.26 -2.59 4.89
N SER A 85 -4.74 -1.60 4.17
CA SER A 85 -3.53 -1.76 3.35
C SER A 85 -2.30 -2.03 4.23
N ALA A 86 -2.15 -1.29 5.33
CA ALA A 86 -1.06 -1.49 6.28
C ALA A 86 -1.06 -2.90 6.88
N TYR A 87 -2.25 -3.42 7.22
CA TYR A 87 -2.41 -4.79 7.70
C TYR A 87 -1.89 -5.82 6.68
N HIS A 88 -2.28 -5.71 5.41
CA HIS A 88 -1.82 -6.63 4.37
C HIS A 88 -0.35 -6.46 4.02
N VAL A 89 0.16 -5.23 4.00
CA VAL A 89 1.60 -4.98 3.81
C VAL A 89 2.41 -5.64 4.93
N GLY A 90 1.94 -5.54 6.18
CA GLY A 90 2.57 -6.23 7.30
C GLY A 90 2.62 -7.76 7.12
N GLN A 91 1.53 -8.37 6.63
CA GLN A 91 1.49 -9.81 6.31
C GLN A 91 2.48 -10.18 5.19
N ILE A 92 2.52 -9.40 4.11
CA ILE A 92 3.46 -9.61 2.99
C ILE A 92 4.91 -9.51 3.47
N VAL A 93 5.21 -8.48 4.26
CA VAL A 93 6.56 -8.27 4.83
C VAL A 93 6.94 -9.43 5.75
N TYR A 94 6.02 -9.89 6.59
CA TYR A 94 6.26 -11.02 7.48
C TYR A 94 6.60 -12.30 6.72
N ILE A 95 5.79 -12.63 5.70
CA ILE A 95 6.01 -13.81 4.85
C ILE A 95 7.32 -13.67 4.05
N ALA A 96 7.56 -12.52 3.43
CA ALA A 96 8.77 -12.27 2.68
C ALA A 96 10.03 -12.37 3.54
N LYS A 97 9.96 -11.87 4.78
CA LYS A 97 11.04 -11.97 5.76
C LYS A 97 11.32 -13.43 6.15
N ALA A 98 10.27 -14.24 6.35
CA ALA A 98 10.42 -15.66 6.64
C ALA A 98 11.07 -16.43 5.48
N ILE A 99 10.70 -16.13 4.24
CA ILE A 99 11.26 -16.76 3.03
C ILE A 99 12.71 -16.32 2.80
N ARG A 100 13.01 -15.04 2.98
CA ARG A 100 14.36 -14.49 2.73
C ARG A 100 15.35 -14.81 3.84
N ALA A 101 14.88 -15.05 5.04
CA ALA A 101 15.71 -15.38 6.22
C ALA A 101 16.94 -14.46 6.36
N ALA A 102 18.15 -14.99 6.21
CA ALA A 102 19.40 -14.25 6.31
C ALA A 102 19.60 -13.21 5.19
N ASP A 103 18.95 -13.40 4.02
CA ASP A 103 19.01 -12.45 2.89
C ASP A 103 17.99 -11.33 3.00
N TRP A 104 17.30 -11.21 4.13
CA TRP A 104 16.34 -10.14 4.34
C TRP A 104 17.01 -8.78 4.39
N GLN A 105 16.52 -7.86 3.57
CA GLN A 105 16.94 -6.46 3.60
C GLN A 105 15.93 -5.63 4.37
N CYS A 106 16.40 -4.81 5.30
CA CYS A 106 15.54 -3.95 6.09
C CYS A 106 14.82 -2.93 5.20
N LEU A 107 13.51 -2.78 5.41
CA LEU A 107 12.67 -1.81 4.69
C LEU A 107 12.50 -0.48 5.45
N SER A 108 13.09 -0.39 6.61
CA SER A 108 13.10 0.81 7.46
C SER A 108 14.51 1.05 7.97
N ILE A 109 14.68 1.75 9.07
CA ILE A 109 16.00 2.00 9.66
C ILE A 109 16.56 0.68 10.23
N PRO A 110 17.73 0.17 9.76
CA PRO A 110 18.33 -1.03 10.30
C PRO A 110 18.69 -0.87 11.79
N LYS A 111 18.71 -2.00 12.51
CA LYS A 111 19.09 -2.00 13.92
C LYS A 111 20.47 -1.37 14.12
N GLY A 112 20.57 -0.42 15.04
CA GLY A 112 21.83 0.29 15.37
C GLY A 112 22.13 1.51 14.48
N MET A 113 21.29 1.81 13.49
CA MET A 113 21.50 2.92 12.55
C MET A 113 20.65 4.17 12.84
N SER A 114 19.88 4.18 13.92
CA SER A 114 18.96 5.28 14.23
C SER A 114 19.67 6.63 14.36
N GLU A 115 20.77 6.70 15.10
CA GLU A 115 21.51 7.95 15.27
C GLU A 115 22.13 8.47 13.97
N GLU A 116 22.62 7.58 13.12
CA GLU A 116 23.14 7.96 11.80
C GLU A 116 22.01 8.49 10.92
N TYR A 117 20.86 7.80 10.91
CA TYR A 117 19.69 8.20 10.15
C TYR A 117 19.15 9.56 10.58
N ASP A 118 19.08 9.82 11.87
CA ASP A 118 18.57 11.08 12.42
C ASP A 118 19.43 12.31 12.06
N ARG A 119 20.70 12.08 11.71
CA ARG A 119 21.61 13.13 11.23
C ARG A 119 21.44 13.43 9.75
N THR A 120 20.60 12.69 9.05
CA THR A 120 20.38 12.85 7.60
C THR A 120 19.04 13.54 7.33
N ALA A 121 18.90 14.18 6.14
CA ALA A 121 17.63 14.69 5.66
C ALA A 121 16.73 13.58 5.07
N SER A 122 17.15 12.31 5.11
CA SER A 122 16.42 11.18 4.51
C SER A 122 15.07 10.92 5.14
N ARG A 123 14.88 11.31 6.41
CA ARG A 123 13.61 11.20 7.14
C ARG A 123 12.50 12.09 6.60
N GLU A 124 12.83 13.10 5.79
CA GLU A 124 11.88 14.13 5.37
C GLU A 124 11.16 13.81 4.06
N ASN A 125 11.67 12.83 3.29
CA ASN A 125 10.96 12.36 2.11
C ASN A 125 11.25 10.90 1.77
N ALA A 126 10.24 10.24 1.14
CA ALA A 126 10.29 8.83 0.84
C ALA A 126 11.41 8.45 -0.16
N ALA A 127 11.73 9.31 -1.13
CA ALA A 127 12.77 9.03 -2.11
C ALA A 127 14.17 9.07 -1.49
N ALA A 128 14.44 10.06 -0.62
CA ALA A 128 15.69 10.15 0.12
C ALA A 128 15.86 8.97 1.09
N HIS A 129 14.78 8.58 1.76
CA HIS A 129 14.77 7.38 2.62
C HIS A 129 15.10 6.11 1.81
N ALA A 130 14.44 5.90 0.68
CA ALA A 130 14.69 4.74 -0.18
C ALA A 130 16.14 4.69 -0.70
N ALA A 131 16.69 5.84 -1.11
CA ALA A 131 18.07 5.94 -1.57
C ALA A 131 19.07 5.62 -0.43
N TRP A 132 18.81 6.15 0.77
CA TRP A 132 19.64 5.86 1.96
C TRP A 132 19.62 4.37 2.31
N LEU A 133 18.44 3.72 2.33
CA LEU A 133 18.33 2.27 2.54
C LEU A 133 19.09 1.46 1.48
N ALA A 134 18.95 1.81 0.21
CA ALA A 134 19.61 1.12 -0.87
C ALA A 134 21.15 1.15 -0.72
N SER A 135 21.71 2.29 -0.29
CA SER A 135 23.15 2.43 -0.05
C SER A 135 23.66 1.54 1.09
N ARG A 136 22.86 1.30 2.11
CA ARG A 136 23.23 0.46 3.27
C ARG A 136 23.04 -1.03 2.99
N ASN A 137 22.01 -1.41 2.25
CA ASN A 137 21.75 -2.80 1.89
C ASN A 137 22.80 -3.38 0.91
N GLN A 138 23.53 -2.54 0.18
CA GLN A 138 24.64 -2.99 -0.67
C GLN A 138 25.91 -3.36 0.11
N GLY A 139 26.12 -2.74 1.28
CA GLY A 139 27.29 -2.99 2.14
C GLY A 139 27.24 -4.32 2.92
N SER A 140 26.07 -4.93 3.07
CA SER A 140 25.89 -6.18 3.84
C SER A 140 26.10 -7.46 3.03
N ARG A 141 26.44 -7.37 1.75
CA ARG A 141 26.76 -8.53 0.89
C ARG A 141 28.24 -8.93 0.85
N GLY A 142 29.05 -8.31 1.70
CA GLY A 142 30.52 -8.45 1.65
C GLY A 142 31.19 -8.89 2.96
N VAL A 143 30.50 -9.66 3.82
CA VAL A 143 31.12 -10.32 4.98
C VAL A 143 30.61 -11.74 5.11
#